data_368b873b927f5442ecac7f58417876cf
#
_entry.id   368b873b927f5442ecac7f58417876cf
#
_cell.length_a   1.000
_cell.length_b   1.000
_cell.length_c   1.000
_cell.angle_alpha   90.00
_cell.angle_beta   90.00
_cell.angle_gamma   90.00
#
_symmetry.space_group_name_H-M   'P 1'
#
loop_
_entity.id
_entity.type
_entity.pdbx_description
1 polymer ?
#
loop_
_entity_poly.entity_id
_entity_poly.type
_entity_poly.pdbx_seq_one_letter_code
_entity_poly.pdbx_strand_id
1 'polypeptide(L)'
;MQYYSTRNSNKSVNFAQAALTGLAPDGGLFVPKEIPQYPANVKTSLGTMDFCDIAYETIKPYVEGEISGSALEDIVRAAFTFNAPLISVADRYAVELFHGPTAAFKDFGARFMARAFSFLRRGEDRPLHILVATSGDTGGAVADGFFDVPGIFVTVLYPKGRVTPLQERQIAGLGKNISALAVEGSFDDCQQLVKAALADEGLKKRMALSSANSINISRLIPQAVYYSAAAGKAFAGFPDPDGEATPRLAGYKTSAVPGALPVTLCVPSGNFGNLTAGLYALKMGAPIHQFAAATNINKTVPDYLDSGEYLTRISQATISNAMDVGAPSNFERMTAHFSWDEMKRIILGVSVSDEETRKTIAQIHEKTGYFLDPHSAVGWKGIDKLILENKIKNSAIGILCTAHPAKFSETVEPLVGPIPVPASLAHTMERNVNAKTIPADVPVLIETLYEKN
;
A
#
# COMPACT_ATOMS: atom_id res chain seq x y z
N MET A 1 7.71 18.23 11.69
CA MET A 1 8.57 17.47 10.70
C MET A 1 8.74 18.30 9.43
N GLN A 2 9.93 18.30 8.82
CA GLN A 2 10.20 18.92 7.51
C GLN A 2 10.30 17.85 6.43
N TYR A 3 9.83 18.19 5.22
CA TYR A 3 9.83 17.35 4.03
C TYR A 3 10.57 18.02 2.89
N TYR A 4 11.26 17.24 2.09
CA TYR A 4 12.01 17.69 0.91
C TYR A 4 11.56 16.93 -0.33
N SER A 5 11.77 17.52 -1.51
CA SER A 5 11.69 16.77 -2.75
C SER A 5 12.90 15.84 -2.88
N THR A 6 12.70 14.63 -3.37
CA THR A 6 13.79 13.70 -3.73
C THR A 6 14.76 14.29 -4.76
N ARG A 7 14.33 15.30 -5.52
CA ARG A 7 15.12 15.97 -6.56
C ARG A 7 15.70 17.33 -6.14
N ASN A 8 15.21 17.90 -5.04
CA ASN A 8 15.67 19.19 -4.53
C ASN A 8 15.55 19.25 -2.99
N SER A 9 16.67 19.06 -2.33
CA SER A 9 16.76 19.11 -0.86
C SER A 9 16.90 20.54 -0.29
N ASN A 10 17.04 21.57 -1.13
CA ASN A 10 17.27 22.94 -0.67
C ASN A 10 16.00 23.63 -0.17
N LYS A 11 14.83 23.14 -0.56
CA LYS A 11 13.53 23.72 -0.16
C LYS A 11 12.73 22.71 0.64
N SER A 12 12.52 23.03 1.91
CA SER A 12 11.65 22.22 2.79
C SER A 12 10.21 22.75 2.80
N VAL A 13 9.30 21.84 3.06
CA VAL A 13 7.88 22.11 3.28
C VAL A 13 7.43 21.35 4.55
N ASN A 14 6.30 21.75 5.13
CA ASN A 14 5.70 21.02 6.24
C ASN A 14 4.83 19.85 5.76
N PHE A 15 4.29 19.04 6.68
CA PHE A 15 3.44 17.90 6.32
C PHE A 15 2.20 18.31 5.50
N ALA A 16 1.51 19.37 5.93
CA ALA A 16 0.31 19.84 5.25
C ALA A 16 0.59 20.20 3.79
N GLN A 17 1.67 20.93 3.54
CA GLN A 17 2.09 21.30 2.19
C GLN A 17 2.47 20.06 1.37
N ALA A 18 3.29 19.16 1.92
CA ALA A 18 3.70 17.93 1.21
C ALA A 18 2.50 17.03 0.86
N ALA A 19 1.58 16.85 1.80
CA ALA A 19 0.40 16.02 1.64
C ALA A 19 -0.62 16.63 0.66
N LEU A 20 -0.97 17.91 0.83
CA LEU A 20 -1.97 18.58 -0.02
C LEU A 20 -1.47 18.83 -1.44
N THR A 21 -0.17 19.03 -1.64
CA THR A 21 0.43 19.14 -2.99
C THR A 21 0.57 17.78 -3.66
N GLY A 22 0.90 16.74 -2.87
CA GLY A 22 1.02 15.36 -3.34
C GLY A 22 2.30 15.05 -4.10
N LEU A 23 2.67 15.86 -5.08
CA LEU A 23 3.91 15.76 -5.87
C LEU A 23 4.67 17.09 -5.76
N ALA A 24 5.98 17.03 -5.61
CA ALA A 24 6.79 18.25 -5.56
C ALA A 24 6.77 18.99 -6.91
N PRO A 25 6.93 20.34 -6.92
CA PRO A 25 6.89 21.14 -8.16
C PRO A 25 7.92 20.75 -9.21
N ASP A 26 9.04 20.16 -8.79
CA ASP A 26 10.12 19.64 -9.66
C ASP A 26 9.85 18.21 -10.17
N GLY A 27 8.67 17.65 -9.85
CA GLY A 27 8.27 16.30 -10.19
C GLY A 27 8.87 15.20 -9.31
N GLY A 28 9.64 15.57 -8.26
CA GLY A 28 10.15 14.64 -7.25
C GLY A 28 9.09 14.26 -6.22
N LEU A 29 9.40 13.27 -5.40
CA LEU A 29 8.54 12.81 -4.32
C LEU A 29 8.93 13.48 -3.00
N PHE A 30 7.93 13.81 -2.16
CA PHE A 30 8.23 14.30 -0.83
C PHE A 30 8.72 13.16 0.08
N VAL A 31 9.82 13.43 0.78
CA VAL A 31 10.40 12.55 1.82
C VAL A 31 10.61 13.35 3.11
N PRO A 32 10.45 12.76 4.29
CA PRO A 32 10.81 13.42 5.55
C PRO A 32 12.32 13.66 5.59
N LYS A 33 12.76 14.74 6.26
CA LYS A 33 14.19 15.04 6.43
C LYS A 33 14.94 13.89 7.07
N GLU A 34 14.30 13.26 8.04
CA GLU A 34 14.80 12.09 8.75
C GLU A 34 13.63 11.16 9.09
N ILE A 35 13.89 9.87 9.20
CA ILE A 35 12.92 8.91 9.68
C ILE A 35 13.01 8.89 11.21
N PRO A 36 11.93 9.27 11.93
CA PRO A 36 11.96 9.36 13.38
C PRO A 36 12.12 7.98 14.03
N GLN A 37 12.66 7.95 15.26
CA GLN A 37 12.77 6.74 16.05
C GLN A 37 11.61 6.65 17.04
N TYR A 38 11.09 5.45 17.27
CA TYR A 38 10.19 5.20 18.38
C TYR A 38 10.88 5.47 19.72
N PRO A 39 10.17 6.03 20.71
CA PRO A 39 10.62 6.03 22.11
C PRO A 39 10.89 4.59 22.61
N ALA A 40 11.79 4.44 23.57
CA ALA A 40 12.20 3.11 24.07
C ALA A 40 11.02 2.29 24.63
N ASN A 41 10.09 2.94 25.35
CA ASN A 41 8.88 2.30 25.87
C ASN A 41 7.96 1.82 24.75
N VAL A 42 7.82 2.56 23.65
CA VAL A 42 7.02 2.15 22.48
C VAL A 42 7.66 0.94 21.81
N LYS A 43 8.99 0.95 21.59
CA LYS A 43 9.69 -0.20 20.99
C LYS A 43 9.44 -1.50 21.73
N THR A 44 9.45 -1.45 23.06
CA THR A 44 9.27 -2.65 23.92
C THR A 44 7.83 -3.11 24.03
N SER A 45 6.85 -2.23 23.75
CA SER A 45 5.42 -2.53 23.90
C SER A 45 4.68 -2.79 22.59
N LEU A 46 5.33 -2.68 21.40
CA LEU A 46 4.69 -2.88 20.10
C LEU A 46 3.88 -4.19 19.98
N GLY A 47 4.33 -5.26 20.66
CA GLY A 47 3.66 -6.57 20.63
C GLY A 47 2.34 -6.63 21.42
N THR A 48 2.15 -5.70 22.37
CA THR A 48 1.01 -5.68 23.29
C THR A 48 0.10 -4.46 23.13
N MET A 49 0.55 -3.44 22.39
CA MET A 49 -0.24 -2.22 22.14
C MET A 49 -1.44 -2.51 21.23
N ASP A 50 -2.52 -1.75 21.45
CA ASP A 50 -3.63 -1.68 20.49
C ASP A 50 -3.19 -1.12 19.14
N PHE A 51 -3.87 -1.53 18.06
CA PHE A 51 -3.51 -1.12 16.70
C PHE A 51 -3.59 0.40 16.50
N CYS A 52 -4.61 1.06 17.09
CA CYS A 52 -4.74 2.52 16.99
C CYS A 52 -3.65 3.25 17.79
N ASP A 53 -3.21 2.70 18.91
CA ASP A 53 -2.10 3.27 19.70
C ASP A 53 -0.78 3.15 18.95
N ILE A 54 -0.53 2.00 18.31
CA ILE A 54 0.63 1.84 17.40
C ILE A 54 0.54 2.85 16.26
N ALA A 55 -0.65 3.05 15.70
CA ALA A 55 -0.86 3.99 14.60
C ALA A 55 -0.59 5.43 15.04
N TYR A 56 -1.06 5.83 16.22
CA TYR A 56 -0.79 7.13 16.81
C TYR A 56 0.71 7.38 16.98
N GLU A 57 1.41 6.46 17.63
CA GLU A 57 2.85 6.59 17.87
C GLU A 57 3.68 6.55 16.58
N THR A 58 3.23 5.78 15.58
CA THR A 58 3.89 5.71 14.27
C THR A 58 3.74 7.02 13.49
N ILE A 59 2.54 7.61 13.47
CA ILE A 59 2.22 8.74 12.60
C ILE A 59 2.58 10.08 13.24
N LYS A 60 2.42 10.20 14.57
CA LYS A 60 2.62 11.43 15.33
C LYS A 60 3.88 12.22 14.96
N PRO A 61 5.09 11.66 14.94
CA PRO A 61 6.30 12.42 14.66
C PRO A 61 6.36 12.97 13.23
N TYR A 62 5.61 12.40 12.30
CA TYR A 62 5.56 12.86 10.92
C TYR A 62 4.64 14.06 10.71
N VAL A 63 3.61 14.22 11.55
CA VAL A 63 2.58 15.25 11.41
C VAL A 63 2.64 16.33 12.50
N GLU A 64 3.62 16.21 13.38
CA GLU A 64 3.80 17.13 14.51
C GLU A 64 3.96 18.59 14.05
N GLY A 65 3.24 19.48 14.74
CA GLY A 65 3.16 20.91 14.39
C GLY A 65 1.99 21.26 13.46
N GLU A 66 1.43 20.27 12.73
CA GLU A 66 0.34 20.48 11.78
C GLU A 66 -0.99 19.87 12.27
N ILE A 67 -0.91 18.72 12.92
CA ILE A 67 -2.06 18.02 13.52
C ILE A 67 -1.78 17.87 15.01
N SER A 68 -2.67 18.42 15.85
CA SER A 68 -2.54 18.28 17.31
C SER A 68 -2.69 16.81 17.75
N GLY A 69 -2.15 16.47 18.92
CA GLY A 69 -2.22 15.08 19.43
C GLY A 69 -3.65 14.56 19.54
N SER A 70 -4.58 15.39 20.09
CA SER A 70 -6.01 15.00 20.18
C SER A 70 -6.67 14.82 18.81
N ALA A 71 -6.40 15.73 17.86
CA ALA A 71 -6.92 15.61 16.50
C ALA A 71 -6.34 14.38 15.78
N LEU A 72 -5.07 14.06 15.99
CA LEU A 72 -4.46 12.85 15.43
C LEU A 72 -5.09 11.58 16.00
N GLU A 73 -5.39 11.55 17.30
CA GLU A 73 -6.09 10.42 17.92
C GLU A 73 -7.46 10.19 17.28
N ASP A 74 -8.25 11.25 17.09
CA ASP A 74 -9.55 11.19 16.40
C ASP A 74 -9.40 10.70 14.95
N ILE A 75 -8.41 11.23 14.22
CA ILE A 75 -8.12 10.83 12.83
C ILE A 75 -7.75 9.35 12.75
N VAL A 76 -6.89 8.87 13.63
CA VAL A 76 -6.42 7.49 13.66
C VAL A 76 -7.57 6.53 13.96
N ARG A 77 -8.37 6.79 15.00
CA ARG A 77 -9.53 5.97 15.36
C ARG A 77 -10.60 5.95 14.26
N ALA A 78 -10.83 7.08 13.59
CA ALA A 78 -11.77 7.15 12.47
C ALA A 78 -11.23 6.48 11.19
N ALA A 79 -9.92 6.46 10.98
CA ALA A 79 -9.31 5.82 9.82
C ALA A 79 -9.21 4.29 9.98
N PHE A 80 -8.76 3.82 11.14
CA PHE A 80 -8.46 2.41 11.40
C PHE A 80 -9.54 1.74 12.24
N THR A 81 -10.71 1.54 11.64
CA THR A 81 -11.83 0.78 12.25
C THR A 81 -11.68 -0.73 12.06
N PHE A 82 -10.51 -1.18 11.58
CA PHE A 82 -10.14 -2.57 11.31
C PHE A 82 -8.65 -2.75 11.61
N ASN A 83 -8.26 -3.99 11.82
CA ASN A 83 -6.89 -4.38 12.18
C ASN A 83 -6.16 -5.06 11.00
N ALA A 84 -4.90 -5.39 11.24
CA ALA A 84 -4.06 -6.24 10.40
C ALA A 84 -3.72 -7.53 11.18
N PRO A 85 -4.63 -8.54 11.23
CA PRO A 85 -4.39 -9.75 11.98
C PRO A 85 -3.28 -10.59 11.36
N LEU A 86 -2.59 -11.35 12.23
CA LEU A 86 -1.66 -12.39 11.83
C LEU A 86 -2.38 -13.73 11.96
N ILE A 87 -2.49 -14.46 10.87
CA ILE A 87 -3.09 -15.79 10.81
C ILE A 87 -2.01 -16.81 10.56
N SER A 88 -1.93 -17.85 11.39
CA SER A 88 -1.02 -18.98 11.16
C SER A 88 -1.50 -19.80 9.98
N VAL A 89 -0.66 -19.95 8.96
CA VAL A 89 -0.95 -20.75 7.76
C VAL A 89 0.26 -21.61 7.46
N ALA A 90 0.15 -22.92 7.67
CA ALA A 90 1.25 -23.86 7.60
C ALA A 90 2.41 -23.48 8.54
N ASP A 91 3.58 -23.17 8.00
CA ASP A 91 4.81 -22.86 8.72
C ASP A 91 5.12 -21.36 8.81
N ARG A 92 4.17 -20.49 8.46
CA ARG A 92 4.35 -19.04 8.39
C ARG A 92 3.07 -18.29 8.71
N TYR A 93 3.14 -16.95 8.74
CA TYR A 93 2.01 -16.09 9.04
C TYR A 93 1.52 -15.34 7.80
N ALA A 94 0.20 -15.35 7.57
CA ALA A 94 -0.47 -14.39 6.72
C ALA A 94 -0.73 -13.11 7.53
N VAL A 95 -0.18 -11.98 7.11
CA VAL A 95 -0.52 -10.65 7.64
C VAL A 95 -1.67 -10.13 6.81
N GLU A 96 -2.89 -10.28 7.28
CA GLU A 96 -4.09 -9.96 6.50
C GLU A 96 -4.36 -8.45 6.52
N LEU A 97 -4.16 -7.79 5.39
CA LEU A 97 -4.32 -6.35 5.23
C LEU A 97 -5.62 -5.94 4.52
N PHE A 98 -6.57 -6.86 4.40
CA PHE A 98 -7.78 -6.71 3.59
C PHE A 98 -9.08 -6.66 4.41
N HIS A 99 -9.01 -6.34 5.70
CA HIS A 99 -10.19 -6.21 6.58
C HIS A 99 -10.86 -4.83 6.51
N GLY A 100 -10.31 -3.91 5.73
CA GLY A 100 -10.91 -2.61 5.47
C GLY A 100 -12.10 -2.66 4.50
N PRO A 101 -12.81 -1.52 4.30
CA PRO A 101 -14.04 -1.46 3.51
C PRO A 101 -13.91 -1.94 2.07
N THR A 102 -12.74 -1.74 1.44
CA THR A 102 -12.52 -2.15 0.04
C THR A 102 -11.76 -3.45 -0.09
N ALA A 103 -11.51 -4.11 1.04
CA ALA A 103 -10.80 -5.37 1.13
C ALA A 103 -9.44 -5.36 0.42
N ALA A 104 -8.67 -4.29 0.64
CA ALA A 104 -7.29 -4.14 0.19
C ALA A 104 -6.46 -3.31 1.19
N PHE A 105 -5.15 -3.58 1.29
CA PHE A 105 -4.24 -2.84 2.18
C PHE A 105 -4.24 -1.32 1.95
N LYS A 106 -4.68 -0.90 0.78
CA LYS A 106 -4.73 0.51 0.39
C LYS A 106 -5.72 1.33 1.23
N ASP A 107 -6.65 0.67 1.92
CA ASP A 107 -7.57 1.30 2.87
C ASP A 107 -6.84 2.01 4.01
N PHE A 108 -5.74 1.45 4.52
CA PHE A 108 -4.94 2.08 5.57
C PHE A 108 -4.47 3.48 5.16
N GLY A 109 -3.86 3.59 3.98
CA GLY A 109 -3.36 4.87 3.46
C GLY A 109 -4.46 5.83 3.02
N ALA A 110 -5.48 5.33 2.33
CA ALA A 110 -6.53 6.18 1.76
C ALA A 110 -7.44 6.78 2.83
N ARG A 111 -7.85 5.98 3.82
CA ARG A 111 -8.72 6.45 4.92
C ARG A 111 -8.01 7.45 5.84
N PHE A 112 -6.74 7.19 6.19
CA PHE A 112 -5.95 8.18 6.93
C PHE A 112 -5.82 9.50 6.14
N MET A 113 -5.43 9.41 4.87
CA MET A 113 -5.30 10.60 4.01
C MET A 113 -6.58 11.41 3.95
N ALA A 114 -7.73 10.76 3.78
CA ALA A 114 -9.02 11.45 3.71
C ALA A 114 -9.35 12.21 4.99
N ARG A 115 -9.13 11.62 6.17
CA ARG A 115 -9.38 12.26 7.47
C ARG A 115 -8.38 13.38 7.75
N ALA A 116 -7.10 13.14 7.42
CA ALA A 116 -6.07 14.17 7.54
C ALA A 116 -6.36 15.36 6.63
N PHE A 117 -6.78 15.14 5.38
CA PHE A 117 -7.15 16.21 4.45
C PHE A 117 -8.38 16.98 4.91
N SER A 118 -9.41 16.28 5.39
CA SER A 118 -10.59 16.92 5.99
C SER A 118 -10.21 17.84 7.16
N PHE A 119 -9.24 17.41 7.99
CA PHE A 119 -8.75 18.23 9.10
C PHE A 119 -7.92 19.43 8.61
N LEU A 120 -6.95 19.20 7.74
CA LEU A 120 -6.00 20.23 7.26
C LEU A 120 -6.68 21.31 6.41
N ARG A 121 -7.85 21.04 5.86
CA ARG A 121 -8.61 21.97 5.03
C ARG A 121 -9.78 22.65 5.74
N ARG A 122 -9.87 22.53 7.05
CA ARG A 122 -10.91 23.22 7.82
C ARG A 122 -10.82 24.75 7.63
N GLY A 123 -11.93 25.36 7.23
CA GLY A 123 -12.01 26.81 6.95
C GLY A 123 -11.52 27.23 5.58
N GLU A 124 -11.20 26.29 4.68
CA GLU A 124 -10.86 26.58 3.30
C GLU A 124 -12.12 26.56 2.42
N ASP A 125 -12.42 27.68 1.77
CA ASP A 125 -13.61 27.82 0.90
C ASP A 125 -13.42 27.15 -0.47
N ARG A 126 -12.16 27.10 -0.96
CA ARG A 126 -11.85 26.57 -2.28
C ARG A 126 -11.82 25.04 -2.27
N PRO A 127 -12.67 24.34 -3.07
CA PRO A 127 -12.66 22.88 -3.11
C PRO A 127 -11.32 22.29 -3.53
N LEU A 128 -10.99 21.11 -2.98
CA LEU A 128 -9.84 20.31 -3.41
C LEU A 128 -10.29 19.22 -4.38
N HIS A 129 -9.66 19.17 -5.53
CA HIS A 129 -9.85 18.10 -6.52
C HIS A 129 -8.69 17.13 -6.48
N ILE A 130 -8.98 15.89 -6.14
CA ILE A 130 -8.02 14.79 -6.10
C ILE A 130 -8.12 13.99 -7.40
N LEU A 131 -7.00 13.89 -8.11
CA LEU A 131 -6.88 13.06 -9.30
C LEU A 131 -6.09 11.79 -8.95
N VAL A 132 -6.61 10.64 -9.35
CA VAL A 132 -5.95 9.36 -9.09
C VAL A 132 -6.03 8.45 -10.32
N ALA A 133 -4.88 7.97 -10.79
CA ALA A 133 -4.80 6.88 -11.74
C ALA A 133 -4.72 5.54 -10.99
N THR A 134 -5.45 4.53 -11.45
CA THR A 134 -5.50 3.23 -10.79
C THR A 134 -5.52 2.07 -11.77
N SER A 135 -4.93 0.95 -11.34
CA SER A 135 -5.09 -0.38 -11.95
C SER A 135 -6.16 -1.23 -11.23
N GLY A 136 -6.95 -0.63 -10.33
CA GLY A 136 -8.02 -1.30 -9.58
C GLY A 136 -8.08 -0.87 -8.11
N ASP A 137 -7.44 -1.59 -7.20
CA ASP A 137 -7.57 -1.42 -5.74
C ASP A 137 -7.31 -0.01 -5.20
N THR A 138 -6.36 0.72 -5.78
CA THR A 138 -6.08 2.11 -5.34
C THR A 138 -7.29 3.01 -5.57
N GLY A 139 -7.94 2.88 -6.72
CA GLY A 139 -9.12 3.66 -7.04
C GLY A 139 -10.28 3.37 -6.10
N GLY A 140 -10.55 2.10 -5.81
CA GLY A 140 -11.58 1.69 -4.86
C GLY A 140 -11.33 2.23 -3.46
N ALA A 141 -10.10 2.07 -2.94
CA ALA A 141 -9.74 2.55 -1.60
C ALA A 141 -9.80 4.08 -1.48
N VAL A 142 -9.38 4.81 -2.52
CA VAL A 142 -9.46 6.29 -2.53
C VAL A 142 -10.92 6.73 -2.65
N ALA A 143 -11.69 6.13 -3.53
CA ALA A 143 -13.10 6.45 -3.71
C ALA A 143 -13.89 6.25 -2.41
N ASP A 144 -13.73 5.10 -1.72
CA ASP A 144 -14.36 4.83 -0.43
C ASP A 144 -13.85 5.78 0.68
N GLY A 145 -12.54 5.94 0.79
CA GLY A 145 -11.92 6.77 1.82
C GLY A 145 -12.36 8.23 1.81
N PHE A 146 -12.56 8.79 0.60
CA PHE A 146 -12.98 10.18 0.39
C PHE A 146 -14.48 10.34 0.13
N PHE A 147 -15.25 9.25 0.10
CA PHE A 147 -16.69 9.33 -0.13
C PHE A 147 -17.38 10.23 0.89
N ASP A 148 -18.16 11.20 0.36
CA ASP A 148 -18.93 12.16 1.14
C ASP A 148 -18.09 13.06 2.08
N VAL A 149 -16.79 13.25 1.79
CA VAL A 149 -15.93 14.21 2.53
C VAL A 149 -16.18 15.63 2.00
N PRO A 150 -16.65 16.54 2.85
CA PRO A 150 -17.01 17.91 2.44
C PRO A 150 -15.82 18.66 1.83
N GLY A 151 -16.06 19.41 0.75
CA GLY A 151 -15.06 20.27 0.10
C GLY A 151 -13.96 19.51 -0.66
N ILE A 152 -14.07 18.20 -0.80
CA ILE A 152 -13.11 17.36 -1.56
C ILE A 152 -13.86 16.59 -2.65
N PHE A 153 -13.41 16.73 -3.87
CA PHE A 153 -13.87 15.97 -5.03
C PHE A 153 -12.78 15.01 -5.50
N VAL A 154 -13.16 13.82 -5.95
CA VAL A 154 -12.23 12.82 -6.44
C VAL A 154 -12.60 12.40 -7.85
N THR A 155 -11.64 12.45 -8.76
CA THR A 155 -11.78 11.86 -10.10
C THR A 155 -10.79 10.71 -10.24
N VAL A 156 -11.33 9.50 -10.44
CA VAL A 156 -10.57 8.26 -10.60
C VAL A 156 -10.49 7.91 -12.08
N LEU A 157 -9.26 7.83 -12.60
CA LEU A 157 -8.98 7.38 -13.96
C LEU A 157 -8.52 5.92 -13.91
N TYR A 158 -9.14 5.05 -14.71
CA TYR A 158 -8.76 3.65 -14.83
C TYR A 158 -8.81 3.15 -16.26
N PRO A 159 -7.97 2.19 -16.68
CA PRO A 159 -7.95 1.66 -18.02
C PRO A 159 -9.20 0.80 -18.26
N LYS A 160 -9.99 1.17 -19.27
CA LYS A 160 -11.25 0.51 -19.63
C LYS A 160 -11.03 -0.98 -19.92
N GLY A 161 -11.81 -1.84 -19.24
CA GLY A 161 -11.75 -3.29 -19.41
C GLY A 161 -10.51 -3.98 -18.85
N ARG A 162 -9.69 -3.27 -18.02
CA ARG A 162 -8.46 -3.83 -17.43
C ARG A 162 -8.48 -3.86 -15.90
N VAL A 163 -9.61 -3.58 -15.28
CA VAL A 163 -9.87 -3.77 -13.85
C VAL A 163 -10.93 -4.87 -13.69
N THR A 164 -10.93 -5.57 -12.56
CA THR A 164 -11.96 -6.60 -12.34
C THR A 164 -13.35 -5.97 -12.18
N PRO A 165 -14.46 -6.68 -12.49
CA PRO A 165 -15.81 -6.15 -12.35
C PRO A 165 -16.10 -5.61 -10.95
N LEU A 166 -15.57 -6.25 -9.90
CA LEU A 166 -15.72 -5.80 -8.52
C LEU A 166 -14.93 -4.51 -8.25
N GLN A 167 -13.70 -4.41 -8.75
CA GLN A 167 -12.90 -3.19 -8.66
C GLN A 167 -13.57 -2.02 -9.39
N GLU A 168 -14.14 -2.26 -10.56
CA GLU A 168 -14.87 -1.22 -11.31
C GLU A 168 -16.08 -0.70 -10.52
N ARG A 169 -16.86 -1.58 -9.89
CA ARG A 169 -17.96 -1.18 -9.00
C ARG A 169 -17.50 -0.41 -7.77
N GLN A 170 -16.34 -0.75 -7.21
CA GLN A 170 -15.73 0.01 -6.11
C GLN A 170 -15.37 1.44 -6.53
N ILE A 171 -14.88 1.61 -7.76
CA ILE A 171 -14.44 2.90 -8.30
C ILE A 171 -15.64 3.75 -8.76
N ALA A 172 -16.52 3.17 -9.55
CA ALA A 172 -17.54 3.88 -10.32
C ALA A 172 -18.96 3.77 -9.75
N GLY A 173 -19.14 3.09 -8.62
CA GLY A 173 -20.46 2.84 -8.04
C GLY A 173 -20.88 3.76 -6.88
N LEU A 174 -20.08 4.76 -6.51
CA LEU A 174 -20.33 5.60 -5.34
C LEU A 174 -21.10 6.88 -5.65
N GLY A 175 -20.74 7.59 -6.71
CA GLY A 175 -21.36 8.89 -7.02
C GLY A 175 -21.00 10.01 -6.04
N LYS A 176 -21.88 11.00 -5.87
CA LYS A 176 -21.68 12.24 -5.08
C LYS A 176 -20.41 12.97 -5.51
N ASN A 177 -19.45 13.10 -4.57
CA ASN A 177 -18.15 13.75 -4.79
C ASN A 177 -17.12 12.85 -5.48
N ILE A 178 -17.49 11.61 -5.82
CA ILE A 178 -16.62 10.64 -6.51
C ILE A 178 -17.04 10.53 -7.97
N SER A 179 -16.10 10.72 -8.87
CA SER A 179 -16.27 10.57 -10.32
C SER A 179 -15.30 9.54 -10.88
N ALA A 180 -15.76 8.77 -11.85
CA ALA A 180 -14.95 7.74 -12.50
C ALA A 180 -14.83 8.02 -14.01
N LEU A 181 -13.63 7.88 -14.55
CA LEU A 181 -13.32 8.00 -15.96
C LEU A 181 -12.67 6.71 -16.46
N ALA A 182 -13.38 6.00 -17.35
CA ALA A 182 -12.88 4.83 -18.04
C ALA A 182 -12.05 5.27 -19.25
N VAL A 183 -10.74 5.16 -19.18
CA VAL A 183 -9.81 5.64 -20.24
C VAL A 183 -9.60 4.54 -21.27
N GLU A 184 -9.77 4.89 -22.54
CA GLU A 184 -9.41 4.02 -23.67
C GLU A 184 -7.88 4.03 -23.86
N GLY A 185 -7.18 3.28 -23.00
CA GLY A 185 -5.73 3.25 -22.93
C GLY A 185 -5.21 2.26 -21.88
N SER A 186 -3.96 2.43 -21.55
CA SER A 186 -3.24 1.65 -20.50
C SER A 186 -3.29 2.34 -19.14
N PHE A 187 -2.79 1.66 -18.10
CA PHE A 187 -2.58 2.29 -16.80
C PHE A 187 -1.54 3.42 -16.86
N ASP A 188 -0.50 3.25 -17.68
CA ASP A 188 0.52 4.28 -17.88
C ASP A 188 -0.07 5.53 -18.55
N ASP A 189 -1.02 5.38 -19.48
CA ASP A 189 -1.77 6.50 -20.06
C ASP A 189 -2.59 7.24 -18.99
N CYS A 190 -3.28 6.50 -18.11
CA CYS A 190 -4.00 7.11 -16.98
C CYS A 190 -3.06 7.92 -16.08
N GLN A 191 -1.84 7.41 -15.79
CA GLN A 191 -0.86 8.12 -15.00
C GLN A 191 -0.35 9.38 -15.69
N GLN A 192 -0.11 9.32 -17.00
CA GLN A 192 0.33 10.47 -17.81
C GLN A 192 -0.74 11.56 -17.83
N LEU A 193 -2.00 11.19 -18.01
CA LEU A 193 -3.15 12.10 -17.98
C LEU A 193 -3.23 12.82 -16.61
N VAL A 194 -3.14 12.08 -15.50
CA VAL A 194 -3.14 12.68 -14.15
C VAL A 194 -1.97 13.62 -13.96
N LYS A 195 -0.75 13.24 -14.38
CA LYS A 195 0.44 14.10 -14.27
C LYS A 195 0.27 15.38 -15.10
N ALA A 196 -0.24 15.28 -16.32
CA ALA A 196 -0.49 16.44 -17.19
C ALA A 196 -1.53 17.38 -16.58
N ALA A 197 -2.65 16.87 -16.06
CA ALA A 197 -3.67 17.68 -15.40
C ALA A 197 -3.14 18.37 -14.13
N LEU A 198 -2.32 17.68 -13.32
CA LEU A 198 -1.67 18.27 -12.15
C LEU A 198 -0.63 19.34 -12.51
N ALA A 199 -0.09 19.33 -13.72
CA ALA A 199 0.85 20.35 -14.20
C ALA A 199 0.14 21.55 -14.87
N ASP A 200 -1.14 21.41 -15.26
CA ASP A 200 -1.87 22.43 -15.99
C ASP A 200 -2.15 23.68 -15.18
N GLU A 201 -1.63 24.82 -15.63
CA GLU A 201 -1.76 26.11 -14.93
C GLU A 201 -3.19 26.69 -15.01
N GLY A 202 -3.96 26.33 -16.05
CA GLY A 202 -5.36 26.73 -16.17
C GLY A 202 -6.23 26.05 -15.10
N LEU A 203 -6.05 24.75 -14.91
CA LEU A 203 -6.72 24.01 -13.85
C LEU A 203 -6.31 24.51 -12.46
N LYS A 204 -5.01 24.73 -12.20
CA LYS A 204 -4.50 25.24 -10.92
C LYS A 204 -5.09 26.62 -10.54
N LYS A 205 -5.37 27.47 -11.52
CA LYS A 205 -6.02 28.76 -11.27
C LYS A 205 -7.47 28.63 -10.82
N ARG A 206 -8.18 27.61 -11.30
CA ARG A 206 -9.61 27.41 -11.03
C ARG A 206 -9.86 26.54 -9.80
N MET A 207 -9.05 25.51 -9.56
CA MET A 207 -9.25 24.55 -8.48
C MET A 207 -7.94 24.22 -7.76
N ALA A 208 -8.03 23.87 -6.48
CA ALA A 208 -6.90 23.27 -5.78
C ALA A 208 -6.78 21.79 -6.23
N LEU A 209 -5.59 21.38 -6.63
CA LEU A 209 -5.33 20.03 -7.16
C LEU A 209 -4.41 19.24 -6.23
N SER A 210 -4.70 17.95 -6.09
CA SER A 210 -3.82 17.00 -5.42
C SER A 210 -3.91 15.61 -6.08
N SER A 211 -3.02 14.71 -5.68
CA SER A 211 -3.08 13.31 -6.10
C SER A 211 -3.15 12.37 -4.90
N ALA A 212 -3.99 11.35 -5.01
CA ALA A 212 -4.06 10.27 -4.02
C ALA A 212 -3.37 8.98 -4.51
N ASN A 213 -2.47 9.05 -5.47
CA ASN A 213 -1.62 7.92 -5.84
C ASN A 213 -0.60 7.60 -4.73
N SER A 214 0.11 6.47 -4.83
CA SER A 214 1.14 6.04 -3.87
C SER A 214 2.35 6.98 -3.76
N ILE A 215 2.45 7.95 -4.67
CA ILE A 215 3.43 9.05 -4.62
C ILE A 215 3.15 10.05 -3.50
N ASN A 216 1.92 10.14 -2.99
CA ASN A 216 1.60 11.04 -1.89
C ASN A 216 2.12 10.50 -0.56
N ILE A 217 2.87 11.33 0.18
CA ILE A 217 3.48 10.93 1.46
C ILE A 217 2.44 10.60 2.52
N SER A 218 1.28 11.23 2.51
CA SER A 218 0.18 10.94 3.43
C SER A 218 -0.49 9.57 3.20
N ARG A 219 -0.27 8.96 2.03
CA ARG A 219 -0.62 7.57 1.73
C ARG A 219 0.43 6.58 2.22
N LEU A 220 1.70 6.98 2.23
CA LEU A 220 2.82 6.10 2.57
C LEU A 220 2.97 5.93 4.09
N ILE A 221 3.03 7.03 4.85
CA ILE A 221 3.30 7.01 6.29
C ILE A 221 2.39 6.04 7.06
N PRO A 222 1.05 6.06 6.89
CA PRO A 222 0.15 5.17 7.65
C PRO A 222 0.34 3.69 7.34
N GLN A 223 1.00 3.34 6.26
CA GLN A 223 1.32 1.94 5.96
C GLN A 223 2.43 1.38 6.87
N ALA A 224 3.28 2.22 7.49
CA ALA A 224 4.28 1.75 8.45
C ALA A 224 3.63 1.12 9.71
N VAL A 225 2.38 1.45 9.99
CA VAL A 225 1.63 0.98 11.16
C VAL A 225 1.50 -0.55 11.20
N TYR A 226 1.01 -1.15 10.12
CA TYR A 226 0.80 -2.59 10.10
C TYR A 226 2.12 -3.39 10.08
N TYR A 227 3.21 -2.81 9.63
CA TYR A 227 4.54 -3.41 9.77
C TYR A 227 4.99 -3.45 11.23
N SER A 228 4.82 -2.33 11.94
CA SER A 228 5.18 -2.24 13.35
C SER A 228 4.30 -3.15 14.21
N ALA A 229 2.99 -3.21 13.92
CA ALA A 229 2.06 -4.11 14.59
C ALA A 229 2.39 -5.59 14.33
N ALA A 230 2.60 -5.97 13.07
CA ALA A 230 2.89 -7.35 12.70
C ALA A 230 4.23 -7.82 13.28
N ALA A 231 5.28 -7.00 13.13
CA ALA A 231 6.61 -7.33 13.64
C ALA A 231 6.65 -7.37 15.18
N GLY A 232 5.98 -6.43 15.85
CA GLY A 232 5.88 -6.41 17.30
C GLY A 232 5.22 -7.68 17.84
N LYS A 233 4.12 -8.09 17.27
CA LYS A 233 3.40 -9.33 17.63
C LYS A 233 4.24 -10.57 17.33
N ALA A 234 4.81 -10.70 16.14
CA ALA A 234 5.63 -11.83 15.74
C ALA A 234 6.88 -11.98 16.64
N PHE A 235 7.47 -10.84 17.05
CA PHE A 235 8.63 -10.81 17.95
C PHE A 235 8.26 -11.18 19.40
N ALA A 236 7.10 -10.80 19.89
CA ALA A 236 6.63 -11.12 21.25
C ALA A 236 6.29 -12.61 21.46
N GLY A 237 6.29 -13.42 20.40
CA GLY A 237 5.87 -14.81 20.44
C GLY A 237 4.33 -14.88 20.54
N PHE A 238 3.68 -15.11 19.44
CA PHE A 238 2.23 -15.09 19.32
C PHE A 238 1.56 -16.14 20.23
N PRO A 239 0.60 -15.79 21.10
CA PRO A 239 -0.32 -16.78 21.64
C PRO A 239 -1.29 -17.19 20.51
N ASP A 240 -1.51 -18.49 20.36
CA ASP A 240 -2.58 -19.06 19.57
C ASP A 240 -3.91 -18.40 19.97
N PRO A 241 -4.87 -18.17 19.05
CA PRO A 241 -6.22 -17.74 19.39
C PRO A 241 -6.90 -18.58 20.47
N ASP A 242 -6.49 -19.85 20.65
CA ASP A 242 -6.98 -20.77 21.66
C ASP A 242 -6.17 -20.76 22.98
N GLY A 243 -5.21 -19.83 23.15
CA GLY A 243 -4.47 -19.61 24.40
C GLY A 243 -3.25 -20.50 24.62
N GLU A 244 -2.92 -21.39 23.69
CA GLU A 244 -1.65 -22.12 23.67
C GLU A 244 -0.62 -21.39 22.81
N ALA A 245 0.60 -21.23 23.30
CA ALA A 245 1.70 -20.71 22.50
C ALA A 245 1.90 -21.62 21.28
N THR A 246 1.79 -21.09 20.06
CA THR A 246 2.02 -21.86 18.83
C THR A 246 3.30 -22.69 18.96
N PRO A 247 3.29 -23.96 18.50
CA PRO A 247 4.45 -24.81 18.62
C PRO A 247 5.66 -24.11 17.99
N ARG A 248 6.65 -23.79 18.80
CA ARG A 248 7.94 -23.30 18.33
C ARG A 248 8.41 -24.28 17.27
N LEU A 249 8.76 -23.80 16.08
CA LEU A 249 9.37 -24.63 15.05
C LEU A 249 10.48 -25.46 15.72
N ALA A 250 10.24 -26.74 15.88
CA ALA A 250 11.13 -27.63 16.62
C ALA A 250 12.53 -27.62 15.98
N GLY A 251 13.55 -27.20 16.74
CA GLY A 251 14.94 -27.25 16.30
C GLY A 251 15.69 -25.90 16.23
N TYR A 252 15.07 -24.74 16.51
CA TYR A 252 15.75 -23.45 16.39
C TYR A 252 16.25 -22.91 17.73
N LYS A 253 17.56 -22.62 17.81
CA LYS A 253 18.19 -21.93 18.94
C LYS A 253 18.38 -20.45 18.58
N THR A 254 17.87 -19.54 19.40
CA THR A 254 18.02 -18.09 19.25
C THR A 254 19.00 -17.52 20.25
N SER A 255 19.76 -16.49 19.86
CA SER A 255 20.87 -15.91 20.63
C SER A 255 20.62 -14.54 21.25
N ALA A 256 19.42 -13.97 21.22
CA ALA A 256 19.26 -12.59 21.71
C ALA A 256 18.20 -12.38 22.80
N VAL A 257 17.05 -13.00 22.72
CA VAL A 257 16.05 -13.02 23.81
C VAL A 257 15.52 -14.45 23.84
N PRO A 258 15.41 -15.11 24.98
CA PRO A 258 14.87 -16.47 25.01
C PRO A 258 13.46 -16.48 24.43
N GLY A 259 13.33 -16.98 23.19
CA GLY A 259 12.06 -17.11 22.48
C GLY A 259 11.81 -16.23 21.26
N ALA A 260 12.58 -15.16 21.03
CA ALA A 260 12.39 -14.27 19.89
C ALA A 260 13.15 -14.73 18.63
N LEU A 261 12.45 -15.00 17.55
CA LEU A 261 13.02 -15.22 16.21
C LEU A 261 13.18 -13.87 15.48
N PRO A 262 14.21 -13.69 14.64
CA PRO A 262 14.26 -12.56 13.73
C PRO A 262 13.04 -12.60 12.80
N VAL A 263 12.42 -11.42 12.53
CA VAL A 263 11.21 -11.33 11.74
C VAL A 263 11.55 -10.98 10.29
N THR A 264 11.16 -11.83 9.36
CA THR A 264 11.22 -11.58 7.91
C THR A 264 9.82 -11.28 7.38
N LEU A 265 9.62 -10.12 6.76
CA LEU A 265 8.33 -9.75 6.15
C LEU A 265 8.43 -9.80 4.62
N CYS A 266 7.58 -10.63 4.01
CA CYS A 266 7.47 -10.69 2.56
C CYS A 266 6.44 -9.70 2.06
N VAL A 267 6.84 -8.87 1.12
CA VAL A 267 6.03 -7.79 0.57
C VAL A 267 5.81 -8.01 -0.92
N PRO A 268 4.60 -8.41 -1.34
CA PRO A 268 4.21 -8.34 -2.74
C PRO A 268 4.34 -6.90 -3.23
N SER A 269 5.20 -6.67 -4.21
CA SER A 269 5.67 -5.33 -4.56
C SER A 269 5.48 -5.00 -6.04
N GLY A 270 4.76 -3.91 -6.33
CA GLY A 270 4.67 -3.28 -7.66
C GLY A 270 5.32 -1.91 -7.66
N ASN A 271 4.62 -0.87 -7.16
CA ASN A 271 5.14 0.49 -7.09
C ASN A 271 6.02 0.77 -5.85
N PHE A 272 6.32 -0.23 -5.05
CA PHE A 272 7.22 -0.22 -3.88
C PHE A 272 6.84 0.77 -2.76
N GLY A 273 5.66 1.40 -2.80
CA GLY A 273 5.16 2.24 -1.71
C GLY A 273 4.96 1.46 -0.41
N ASN A 274 4.41 0.25 -0.51
CA ASN A 274 4.21 -0.65 0.62
C ASN A 274 5.55 -1.01 1.29
N LEU A 275 6.53 -1.51 0.53
CA LEU A 275 7.86 -1.84 1.06
C LEU A 275 8.59 -0.62 1.64
N THR A 276 8.48 0.56 0.99
CA THR A 276 9.08 1.80 1.51
C THR A 276 8.52 2.14 2.90
N ALA A 277 7.23 1.94 3.14
CA ALA A 277 6.64 2.13 4.47
C ALA A 277 7.19 1.11 5.49
N GLY A 278 7.43 -0.14 5.06
CA GLY A 278 8.11 -1.15 5.88
C GLY A 278 9.53 -0.75 6.25
N LEU A 279 10.29 -0.19 5.29
CA LEU A 279 11.62 0.35 5.54
C LEU A 279 11.59 1.52 6.54
N TYR A 280 10.55 2.35 6.49
CA TYR A 280 10.35 3.40 7.50
C TYR A 280 10.09 2.79 8.87
N ALA A 281 9.21 1.78 8.99
CA ALA A 281 8.96 1.08 10.25
C ALA A 281 10.24 0.46 10.82
N LEU A 282 11.08 -0.18 9.98
CA LEU A 282 12.38 -0.70 10.37
C LEU A 282 13.29 0.40 10.94
N LYS A 283 13.43 1.53 10.21
CA LYS A 283 14.24 2.67 10.68
C LYS A 283 13.67 3.30 11.95
N MET A 284 12.36 3.27 12.17
CA MET A 284 11.72 3.70 13.42
C MET A 284 12.06 2.78 14.60
N GLY A 285 12.51 1.57 14.34
CA GLY A 285 12.91 0.58 15.34
C GLY A 285 11.88 -0.51 15.59
N ALA A 286 10.96 -0.75 14.66
CA ALA A 286 10.16 -1.97 14.66
C ALA A 286 11.07 -3.20 14.55
N PRO A 287 10.78 -4.32 15.25
CA PRO A 287 11.67 -5.48 15.32
C PRO A 287 11.64 -6.33 14.04
N ILE A 288 11.92 -5.69 12.91
CA ILE A 288 12.04 -6.32 11.60
C ILE A 288 13.50 -6.59 11.32
N HIS A 289 13.82 -7.81 10.93
CA HIS A 289 15.19 -8.19 10.58
C HIS A 289 15.49 -7.90 9.11
N GLN A 290 14.60 -8.34 8.21
CA GLN A 290 14.76 -8.18 6.77
C GLN A 290 13.41 -8.25 6.04
N PHE A 291 13.43 -7.88 4.77
CA PHE A 291 12.29 -7.97 3.86
C PHE A 291 12.58 -8.93 2.71
N ALA A 292 11.54 -9.59 2.20
CA ALA A 292 11.52 -10.19 0.88
C ALA A 292 10.66 -9.34 -0.04
N ALA A 293 11.27 -8.70 -1.03
CA ALA A 293 10.57 -7.96 -2.08
C ALA A 293 10.16 -8.95 -3.18
N ALA A 294 8.94 -9.46 -3.10
CA ALA A 294 8.42 -10.40 -4.08
C ALA A 294 7.71 -9.65 -5.21
N THR A 295 8.15 -9.85 -6.46
CA THR A 295 7.53 -9.27 -7.65
C THR A 295 6.99 -10.39 -8.56
N ASN A 296 6.11 -10.03 -9.48
CA ASN A 296 5.85 -10.87 -10.64
C ASN A 296 7.02 -10.76 -11.64
N ILE A 297 6.80 -11.05 -12.93
CA ILE A 297 7.84 -10.94 -13.95
C ILE A 297 8.37 -9.51 -14.15
N ASN A 298 7.67 -8.49 -13.62
CA ASN A 298 8.11 -7.09 -13.61
C ASN A 298 9.12 -6.87 -12.45
N LYS A 299 10.34 -7.32 -12.63
CA LYS A 299 11.37 -7.48 -11.58
C LYS A 299 12.44 -6.38 -11.54
N THR A 300 12.11 -5.15 -11.91
CA THR A 300 13.05 -4.01 -11.98
C THR A 300 13.85 -3.82 -10.69
N VAL A 301 13.21 -3.86 -9.51
CA VAL A 301 13.90 -3.67 -8.23
C VAL A 301 14.67 -4.92 -7.79
N PRO A 302 14.15 -6.15 -7.89
CA PRO A 302 14.99 -7.35 -7.70
C PRO A 302 16.28 -7.32 -8.53
N ASP A 303 16.21 -7.00 -9.83
CA ASP A 303 17.39 -6.90 -10.70
C ASP A 303 18.36 -5.80 -10.22
N TYR A 304 17.85 -4.65 -9.75
CA TYR A 304 18.67 -3.60 -9.15
C TYR A 304 19.37 -4.06 -7.86
N LEU A 305 18.69 -4.78 -7.00
CA LEU A 305 19.30 -5.29 -5.75
C LEU A 305 20.48 -6.21 -6.03
N ASP A 306 20.41 -6.98 -7.12
CA ASP A 306 21.49 -7.88 -7.52
C ASP A 306 22.65 -7.13 -8.21
N SER A 307 22.36 -6.19 -9.12
CA SER A 307 23.35 -5.57 -10.01
C SER A 307 23.85 -4.19 -9.57
N GLY A 308 23.04 -3.44 -8.80
CA GLY A 308 23.27 -2.02 -8.51
C GLY A 308 22.83 -1.08 -9.64
N GLU A 309 22.35 -1.61 -10.78
CA GLU A 309 21.90 -0.81 -11.92
C GLU A 309 20.36 -0.74 -11.98
N TYR A 310 19.80 0.46 -11.93
CA TYR A 310 18.35 0.65 -12.03
C TYR A 310 17.92 0.85 -13.48
N LEU A 311 17.38 -0.20 -14.07
CA LEU A 311 16.92 -0.22 -15.46
C LEU A 311 15.39 -0.39 -15.52
N THR A 312 14.69 0.67 -15.86
CA THR A 312 13.23 0.62 -16.05
C THR A 312 12.86 -0.15 -17.32
N ARG A 313 11.69 -0.78 -17.31
CA ARG A 313 11.18 -1.60 -18.41
C ARG A 313 9.71 -1.26 -18.69
N ILE A 314 9.24 -1.60 -19.87
CA ILE A 314 7.81 -1.60 -20.16
C ILE A 314 7.17 -2.71 -19.32
N SER A 315 6.07 -2.39 -18.61
CA SER A 315 5.37 -3.36 -17.80
C SER A 315 4.70 -4.44 -18.65
N GLN A 316 4.72 -5.67 -18.14
CA GLN A 316 4.05 -6.82 -18.74
C GLN A 316 2.82 -7.18 -17.89
N ALA A 317 1.69 -7.43 -18.55
CA ALA A 317 0.46 -7.81 -17.88
C ALA A 317 0.54 -9.22 -17.30
N THR A 318 0.08 -9.38 -16.05
CA THR A 318 0.06 -10.64 -15.29
C THR A 318 -1.25 -10.81 -14.52
N ILE A 319 -1.46 -11.98 -13.92
CA ILE A 319 -2.61 -12.22 -13.03
C ILE A 319 -2.52 -11.46 -11.70
N SER A 320 -1.35 -10.98 -11.31
CA SER A 320 -1.13 -10.11 -10.15
C SER A 320 -1.02 -8.64 -10.60
N ASN A 321 -2.04 -8.15 -11.26
CA ASN A 321 -2.07 -6.91 -12.04
C ASN A 321 -1.63 -5.65 -11.28
N ALA A 322 -1.85 -5.55 -9.97
CA ALA A 322 -1.40 -4.41 -9.16
C ALA A 322 0.14 -4.34 -9.01
N MET A 323 0.85 -5.38 -9.43
CA MET A 323 2.31 -5.45 -9.46
C MET A 323 2.90 -5.28 -10.87
N ASP A 324 2.07 -5.00 -11.90
CA ASP A 324 2.51 -4.77 -13.28
C ASP A 324 3.12 -3.37 -13.41
N VAL A 325 4.31 -3.20 -12.85
CA VAL A 325 5.01 -1.92 -12.77
C VAL A 325 6.46 -2.09 -13.23
N GLY A 326 6.78 -1.51 -14.39
CA GLY A 326 8.13 -1.54 -14.95
C GLY A 326 9.05 -0.41 -14.44
N ALA A 327 8.46 0.67 -13.90
CA ALA A 327 9.17 1.85 -13.36
C ALA A 327 8.57 2.26 -12.00
N PRO A 328 8.90 1.56 -10.90
CA PRO A 328 8.36 1.83 -9.57
C PRO A 328 8.66 3.24 -9.07
N SER A 329 7.64 4.10 -8.93
CA SER A 329 7.82 5.50 -8.52
C SER A 329 8.44 5.65 -7.12
N ASN A 330 8.08 4.77 -6.17
CA ASN A 330 8.62 4.86 -4.80
C ASN A 330 10.06 4.38 -4.66
N PHE A 331 10.65 3.82 -5.72
CA PHE A 331 12.07 3.51 -5.73
C PHE A 331 12.91 4.79 -5.49
N GLU A 332 12.49 5.92 -6.04
CA GLU A 332 13.11 7.23 -5.79
C GLU A 332 13.12 7.62 -4.29
N ARG A 333 12.07 7.20 -3.51
CA ARG A 333 12.06 7.36 -2.05
C ARG A 333 13.00 6.41 -1.32
N MET A 334 13.11 5.18 -1.81
CA MET A 334 14.02 4.21 -1.21
C MET A 334 15.46 4.71 -1.32
N THR A 335 15.87 5.17 -2.50
CA THR A 335 17.23 5.69 -2.74
C THR A 335 17.52 7.02 -2.03
N ALA A 336 16.48 7.79 -1.65
CA ALA A 336 16.67 9.01 -0.87
C ALA A 336 17.09 8.75 0.59
N HIS A 337 16.78 7.57 1.15
CA HIS A 337 17.04 7.22 2.55
C HIS A 337 17.96 6.01 2.75
N PHE A 338 18.21 5.23 1.70
CA PHE A 338 18.99 3.99 1.76
C PHE A 338 19.95 3.90 0.59
N SER A 339 21.21 3.64 0.88
CA SER A 339 22.18 3.28 -0.15
C SER A 339 21.88 1.88 -0.72
N TRP A 340 22.48 1.56 -1.88
CA TRP A 340 22.37 0.22 -2.46
C TRP A 340 22.85 -0.87 -1.49
N ASP A 341 24.00 -0.66 -0.83
CA ASP A 341 24.56 -1.60 0.13
C ASP A 341 23.65 -1.82 1.34
N GLU A 342 22.97 -0.76 1.83
CA GLU A 342 21.97 -0.89 2.90
C GLU A 342 20.77 -1.70 2.43
N MET A 343 20.21 -1.36 1.24
CA MET A 343 19.07 -2.08 0.68
C MET A 343 19.40 -3.56 0.45
N LYS A 344 20.54 -3.87 -0.13
CA LYS A 344 20.99 -5.24 -0.40
C LYS A 344 21.15 -6.10 0.87
N ARG A 345 21.48 -5.48 2.01
CA ARG A 345 21.58 -6.18 3.30
C ARG A 345 20.23 -6.51 3.92
N ILE A 346 19.21 -5.68 3.69
CA ILE A 346 17.92 -5.77 4.37
C ILE A 346 16.76 -6.20 3.48
N ILE A 347 16.98 -6.26 2.15
CA ILE A 347 15.94 -6.63 1.19
C ILE A 347 16.44 -7.76 0.29
N LEU A 348 15.71 -8.87 0.28
CA LEU A 348 15.92 -9.98 -0.64
C LEU A 348 14.96 -9.83 -1.82
N GLY A 349 15.48 -9.65 -3.04
CA GLY A 349 14.68 -9.59 -4.25
C GLY A 349 14.32 -10.99 -4.76
N VAL A 350 13.08 -11.18 -5.19
CA VAL A 350 12.63 -12.44 -5.82
C VAL A 350 11.51 -12.18 -6.80
N SER A 351 11.47 -12.95 -7.91
CA SER A 351 10.38 -12.88 -8.87
C SER A 351 9.70 -14.22 -9.07
N VAL A 352 8.39 -14.18 -9.37
CA VAL A 352 7.51 -15.34 -9.50
C VAL A 352 6.67 -15.18 -10.76
N SER A 353 6.58 -16.26 -11.57
CA SER A 353 5.77 -16.29 -12.78
C SER A 353 4.29 -16.53 -12.49
N ASP A 354 3.41 -16.28 -13.47
CA ASP A 354 1.98 -16.59 -13.37
C ASP A 354 1.71 -18.09 -13.18
N GLU A 355 2.51 -18.95 -13.80
CA GLU A 355 2.38 -20.40 -13.63
C GLU A 355 2.69 -20.81 -12.19
N GLU A 356 3.79 -20.32 -11.62
CA GLU A 356 4.14 -20.54 -10.21
C GLU A 356 3.07 -19.99 -9.27
N THR A 357 2.52 -18.81 -9.59
CA THR A 357 1.47 -18.16 -8.81
C THR A 357 0.20 -19.03 -8.76
N ARG A 358 -0.30 -19.51 -9.93
CA ARG A 358 -1.47 -20.41 -9.99
C ARG A 358 -1.27 -21.70 -9.22
N LYS A 359 -0.11 -22.33 -9.38
CA LYS A 359 0.25 -23.55 -8.63
C LYS A 359 0.24 -23.30 -7.12
N THR A 360 0.78 -22.17 -6.68
CA THR A 360 0.83 -21.82 -5.26
C THR A 360 -0.55 -21.58 -4.67
N ILE A 361 -1.46 -20.88 -5.38
CA ILE A 361 -2.85 -20.73 -4.95
C ILE A 361 -3.50 -22.08 -4.69
N ALA A 362 -3.43 -23.00 -5.66
CA ALA A 362 -4.04 -24.31 -5.53
C ALA A 362 -3.41 -25.16 -4.39
N GLN A 363 -2.08 -25.21 -4.31
CA GLN A 363 -1.35 -26.00 -3.32
C GLN A 363 -1.58 -25.53 -1.88
N ILE A 364 -1.60 -24.21 -1.64
CA ILE A 364 -1.84 -23.69 -0.29
C ILE A 364 -3.27 -23.95 0.13
N HIS A 365 -4.24 -23.76 -0.77
CA HIS A 365 -5.63 -24.06 -0.46
C HIS A 365 -5.83 -25.57 -0.18
N GLU A 366 -5.30 -26.45 -1.02
CA GLU A 366 -5.38 -27.90 -0.82
C GLU A 366 -4.79 -28.32 0.54
N LYS A 367 -3.63 -27.75 0.91
CA LYS A 367 -2.91 -28.13 2.12
C LYS A 367 -3.52 -27.55 3.41
N THR A 368 -4.10 -26.35 3.36
CA THR A 368 -4.44 -25.58 4.56
C THR A 368 -5.88 -25.05 4.60
N GLY A 369 -6.60 -25.10 3.48
CA GLY A 369 -7.90 -24.45 3.31
C GLY A 369 -7.82 -22.92 3.16
N TYR A 370 -6.62 -22.31 3.22
CA TYR A 370 -6.45 -20.87 3.14
C TYR A 370 -6.52 -20.36 1.69
N PHE A 371 -7.27 -19.29 1.45
CA PHE A 371 -7.41 -18.68 0.14
C PHE A 371 -6.37 -17.58 -0.06
N LEU A 372 -5.54 -17.69 -1.07
CA LEU A 372 -4.60 -16.66 -1.48
C LEU A 372 -5.12 -15.90 -2.70
N ASP A 373 -5.02 -14.56 -2.67
CA ASP A 373 -5.08 -13.76 -3.87
C ASP A 373 -3.78 -13.88 -4.69
N PRO A 374 -3.77 -13.51 -5.99
CA PRO A 374 -2.57 -13.68 -6.81
C PRO A 374 -1.33 -12.94 -6.28
N HIS A 375 -1.49 -11.78 -5.64
CA HIS A 375 -0.36 -11.02 -5.09
C HIS A 375 0.24 -11.72 -3.87
N SER A 376 -0.61 -12.16 -2.96
CA SER A 376 -0.20 -12.94 -1.77
C SER A 376 0.47 -14.25 -2.18
N ALA A 377 -0.01 -14.90 -3.23
CA ALA A 377 0.60 -16.12 -3.77
C ALA A 377 2.00 -15.87 -4.35
N VAL A 378 2.24 -14.73 -4.99
CA VAL A 378 3.60 -14.30 -5.40
C VAL A 378 4.49 -14.17 -4.16
N GLY A 379 4.02 -13.54 -3.09
CA GLY A 379 4.76 -13.45 -1.82
C GLY A 379 5.07 -14.83 -1.24
N TRP A 380 4.08 -15.71 -1.22
CA TRP A 380 4.21 -17.07 -0.69
C TRP A 380 5.27 -17.87 -1.42
N LYS A 381 5.16 -17.92 -2.77
CA LYS A 381 6.14 -18.62 -3.62
C LYS A 381 7.52 -17.98 -3.57
N GLY A 382 7.58 -16.65 -3.48
CA GLY A 382 8.84 -15.92 -3.32
C GLY A 382 9.62 -16.38 -2.08
N ILE A 383 8.94 -16.55 -0.95
CA ILE A 383 9.55 -17.09 0.27
C ILE A 383 10.07 -18.50 0.06
N ASP A 384 9.29 -19.40 -0.59
CA ASP A 384 9.75 -20.76 -0.87
C ASP A 384 11.07 -20.75 -1.66
N LYS A 385 11.17 -19.90 -2.68
CA LYS A 385 12.40 -19.75 -3.49
C LYS A 385 13.58 -19.29 -2.64
N LEU A 386 13.38 -18.27 -1.81
CA LEU A 386 14.44 -17.73 -0.95
C LEU A 386 14.90 -18.71 0.14
N ILE A 387 14.01 -19.55 0.66
CA ILE A 387 14.36 -20.63 1.59
C ILE A 387 15.19 -21.71 0.86
N LEU A 388 14.76 -22.13 -0.33
CA LEU A 388 15.50 -23.11 -1.14
C LEU A 388 16.91 -22.62 -1.52
N GLU A 389 17.06 -21.32 -1.75
CA GLU A 389 18.34 -20.65 -2.00
C GLU A 389 19.18 -20.42 -0.74
N ASN A 390 18.72 -20.87 0.44
CA ASN A 390 19.35 -20.64 1.76
C ASN A 390 19.56 -19.15 2.13
N LYS A 391 18.76 -18.24 1.55
CA LYS A 391 18.80 -16.80 1.85
C LYS A 391 17.99 -16.43 3.09
N ILE A 392 16.98 -17.22 3.46
CA ILE A 392 16.20 -17.06 4.70
C ILE A 392 16.44 -18.27 5.59
N LYS A 393 16.86 -18.03 6.82
CA LYS A 393 17.11 -19.06 7.82
C LYS A 393 16.64 -18.61 9.19
N ASN A 394 16.05 -19.51 9.96
CA ASN A 394 15.72 -19.30 11.38
C ASN A 394 14.97 -17.99 11.64
N SER A 395 13.90 -17.74 10.89
CA SER A 395 13.14 -16.49 10.93
C SER A 395 11.65 -16.77 11.10
N ALA A 396 10.96 -15.95 11.88
CA ALA A 396 9.52 -15.86 11.83
C ALA A 396 9.14 -15.16 10.52
N ILE A 397 8.34 -15.81 9.68
CA ILE A 397 8.02 -15.32 8.33
C ILE A 397 6.58 -14.83 8.31
N GLY A 398 6.39 -13.54 8.02
CA GLY A 398 5.09 -12.94 7.72
C GLY A 398 4.97 -12.57 6.25
N ILE A 399 3.89 -12.97 5.60
CA ILE A 399 3.58 -12.60 4.22
C ILE A 399 2.43 -11.61 4.24
N LEU A 400 2.64 -10.43 3.66
CA LEU A 400 1.61 -9.41 3.57
C LEU A 400 0.55 -9.83 2.54
N CYS A 401 -0.64 -10.18 3.02
CA CYS A 401 -1.80 -10.50 2.19
C CYS A 401 -2.54 -9.20 1.87
N THR A 402 -2.31 -8.69 0.65
CA THR A 402 -2.61 -7.30 0.28
C THR A 402 -4.02 -7.05 -0.19
N ALA A 403 -4.75 -8.09 -0.58
CA ALA A 403 -6.14 -8.01 -1.02
C ALA A 403 -6.91 -9.30 -0.70
N HIS A 404 -8.23 -9.18 -0.52
CA HIS A 404 -9.08 -10.35 -0.34
C HIS A 404 -9.22 -11.12 -1.66
N PRO A 405 -9.11 -12.48 -1.65
CA PRO A 405 -9.16 -13.30 -2.87
C PRO A 405 -10.43 -13.11 -3.72
N ALA A 406 -11.58 -12.82 -3.10
CA ALA A 406 -12.84 -12.56 -3.81
C ALA A 406 -12.77 -11.38 -4.80
N LYS A 407 -11.79 -10.50 -4.69
CA LYS A 407 -11.54 -9.43 -5.67
C LYS A 407 -10.95 -9.95 -6.99
N PHE A 408 -10.48 -11.17 -6.98
CA PHE A 408 -9.81 -11.87 -8.08
C PHE A 408 -10.46 -13.23 -8.35
N SER A 409 -11.79 -13.34 -8.12
CA SER A 409 -12.57 -14.58 -8.27
C SER A 409 -12.36 -15.23 -9.64
N GLU A 410 -12.31 -14.46 -10.72
CA GLU A 410 -12.06 -14.95 -12.08
C GLU A 410 -10.72 -15.73 -12.23
N THR A 411 -9.73 -15.38 -11.41
CA THR A 411 -8.43 -16.04 -11.41
C THR A 411 -8.35 -17.15 -10.37
N VAL A 412 -8.96 -16.96 -9.19
CA VAL A 412 -8.76 -17.85 -8.03
C VAL A 412 -9.79 -18.98 -7.99
N GLU A 413 -11.09 -18.71 -8.23
CA GLU A 413 -12.14 -19.74 -8.16
C GLU A 413 -11.95 -20.92 -9.12
N PRO A 414 -11.42 -20.74 -10.34
CA PRO A 414 -11.10 -21.89 -11.20
C PRO A 414 -10.05 -22.86 -10.62
N LEU A 415 -9.27 -22.40 -9.64
CA LEU A 415 -8.19 -23.18 -9.03
C LEU A 415 -8.59 -23.85 -7.70
N VAL A 416 -9.52 -23.22 -6.93
CA VAL A 416 -9.81 -23.63 -5.55
C VAL A 416 -11.30 -23.75 -5.24
N GLY A 417 -12.18 -23.49 -6.21
CA GLY A 417 -13.64 -23.43 -5.99
C GLY A 417 -14.12 -22.10 -5.45
N PRO A 418 -15.43 -22.00 -5.10
CA PRO A 418 -16.06 -20.76 -4.69
C PRO A 418 -15.40 -20.11 -3.47
N ILE A 419 -15.19 -18.81 -3.54
CA ILE A 419 -14.58 -18.02 -2.45
C ILE A 419 -15.67 -17.31 -1.65
N PRO A 420 -15.69 -17.42 -0.31
CA PRO A 420 -16.60 -16.62 0.52
C PRO A 420 -16.39 -15.12 0.30
N VAL A 421 -17.47 -14.39 -0.04
CA VAL A 421 -17.42 -12.94 -0.22
C VAL A 421 -17.60 -12.27 1.15
N PRO A 422 -16.66 -11.45 1.63
CA PRO A 422 -16.81 -10.78 2.90
C PRO A 422 -17.92 -9.72 2.86
N ALA A 423 -18.57 -9.47 4.01
CA ALA A 423 -19.67 -8.51 4.12
C ALA A 423 -19.29 -7.11 3.61
N SER A 424 -18.05 -6.69 3.78
CA SER A 424 -17.54 -5.41 3.25
C SER A 424 -17.63 -5.29 1.73
N LEU A 425 -17.56 -6.39 1.00
CA LEU A 425 -17.68 -6.42 -0.47
C LEU A 425 -19.09 -6.70 -0.97
N ALA A 426 -19.96 -7.33 -0.17
CA ALA A 426 -21.30 -7.72 -0.60
C ALA A 426 -22.12 -6.54 -1.14
N HIS A 427 -22.16 -5.42 -0.42
CA HIS A 427 -22.87 -4.21 -0.88
C HIS A 427 -22.28 -3.59 -2.15
N THR A 428 -20.99 -3.80 -2.41
CA THR A 428 -20.34 -3.31 -3.63
C THR A 428 -20.80 -4.08 -4.86
N MET A 429 -21.11 -5.37 -4.71
CA MET A 429 -21.58 -6.21 -5.82
C MET A 429 -22.93 -5.75 -6.41
N GLU A 430 -23.74 -5.05 -5.62
CA GLU A 430 -25.05 -4.53 -6.03
C GLU A 430 -24.97 -3.15 -6.70
N ARG A 431 -23.82 -2.45 -6.64
CA ARG A 431 -23.66 -1.11 -7.19
C ARG A 431 -23.67 -1.11 -8.73
N ASN A 432 -24.35 -0.13 -9.29
CA ASN A 432 -24.29 0.14 -10.73
C ASN A 432 -23.01 0.92 -11.07
N VAL A 433 -22.36 0.54 -12.15
CA VAL A 433 -21.19 1.27 -12.66
C VAL A 433 -21.66 2.54 -13.38
N ASN A 434 -21.14 3.68 -12.95
CA ASN A 434 -21.36 4.98 -13.55
C ASN A 434 -20.02 5.65 -13.87
N ALA A 435 -19.46 5.35 -15.03
CA ALA A 435 -18.21 5.92 -15.51
C ALA A 435 -18.38 6.56 -16.89
N LYS A 436 -17.84 7.78 -17.06
CA LYS A 436 -17.71 8.41 -18.39
C LYS A 436 -16.51 7.78 -19.10
N THR A 437 -16.68 7.28 -20.32
CA THR A 437 -15.55 6.84 -21.15
C THR A 437 -14.91 8.04 -21.83
N ILE A 438 -13.57 8.11 -21.80
CA ILE A 438 -12.77 9.13 -22.46
C ILE A 438 -11.59 8.50 -23.21
N PRO A 439 -11.12 9.10 -24.33
CA PRO A 439 -9.84 8.70 -24.93
C PRO A 439 -8.66 9.06 -24.00
N ALA A 440 -7.50 8.50 -24.26
CA ALA A 440 -6.26 8.86 -23.59
C ALA A 440 -5.69 10.20 -24.12
N ASP A 441 -6.45 11.28 -23.93
CA ASP A 441 -6.19 12.60 -24.48
C ASP A 441 -6.27 13.68 -23.39
N VAL A 442 -5.20 14.50 -23.25
CA VAL A 442 -5.10 15.51 -22.19
C VAL A 442 -6.12 16.64 -22.35
N PRO A 443 -6.33 17.25 -23.52
CA PRO A 443 -7.39 18.24 -23.75
C PRO A 443 -8.76 17.75 -23.32
N VAL A 444 -9.16 16.53 -23.70
CA VAL A 444 -10.46 15.94 -23.33
C VAL A 444 -10.58 15.76 -21.82
N LEU A 445 -9.51 15.33 -21.14
CA LEU A 445 -9.52 15.24 -19.68
C LEU A 445 -9.73 16.63 -19.05
N ILE A 446 -8.96 17.63 -19.48
CA ILE A 446 -9.05 19.00 -18.94
C ILE A 446 -10.46 19.56 -19.13
N GLU A 447 -11.06 19.43 -20.32
CA GLU A 447 -12.43 19.84 -20.59
C GLU A 447 -13.42 19.10 -19.65
N THR A 448 -13.27 17.78 -19.52
CA THR A 448 -14.12 16.97 -18.63
C THR A 448 -14.03 17.42 -17.16
N LEU A 449 -12.84 17.85 -16.70
CA LEU A 449 -12.66 18.39 -15.36
C LEU A 449 -13.28 19.78 -15.20
N TYR A 450 -13.35 20.60 -16.26
CA TYR A 450 -14.03 21.89 -16.24
C TYR A 450 -15.56 21.78 -16.20
N GLU A 451 -16.15 20.79 -16.87
CA GLU A 451 -17.61 20.57 -16.87
C GLU A 451 -18.18 20.23 -15.48
N LYS A 452 -17.37 19.76 -14.57
CA LYS A 452 -17.77 19.26 -13.23
C LYS A 452 -17.69 20.32 -12.12
N ASN A 453 -17.34 21.55 -12.46
CA ASN A 453 -17.21 22.72 -11.58
C ASN A 453 -18.06 23.86 -12.08
#